data_a4adb9eeb097f7faca188e9291f1a822
#
_entry.id   a4adb9eeb097f7faca188e9291f1a822
#
_cell.length_a   1.000
_cell.length_b   1.000
_cell.length_c   1.000
_cell.angle_alpha   90.00
_cell.angle_beta   90.00
_cell.angle_gamma   90.00
#
_symmetry.space_group_name_H-M   'P 1'
#
loop_
_entity.id
_entity.type
_entity.pdbx_description
1 polymer ?
#
loop_
_entity_poly.entity_id
_entity_poly.type
_entity_poly.pdbx_seq_one_letter_code
_entity_poly.pdbx_strand_id
1 'polypeptide(L)'
;MLAKYDQMYKLYPVLYFFGFGNGILYKALLQNPNLKHIIVFEDNLELIYSLFFHIDFSKELKTNKLILAQCNIPNSALLSLMSRNPFREFIRTYFLEIHSRYYERFANDILNLNQKILSCIRSIATIKGTDTKDTLQGIEQFMENIPKMLSKPCLKELLNKRNTLSKNAIIVSTGPSLSKQLPLLKQYQDNVVIFCADSAYPILYQENIKPDYVFMVERGEITAEFFNNDFENFDKNTLFILTSLVHPNAINYLEHNNRKFICISKETFETYFGLNAFGYVDLAISVAHLAFIFANLLNFKNIFFIGQDLAFNDLGHSHPTNYKHSPTYESRLEKIDTLAYGGKGYVKTHFVWDMFKTNLEYLITNSKAKIYNVTEGGARIEGTIEKPFKEICEEFLKEKIEKDFPILENFTPDKKQEYLLKTYHKLIKLLEDIEKYLKKYQNIINFINNSSDANITLQYLDELDLDDFKDNALIRLLLACYLDQLRFHLAKIFVIIPKSQQMQKEKSKFWINSHLEYFQLIIITLKKLEIILLNKKCFIKDILTKNNLEKYIKK
;
A
#
# COMPACT_ATOMS: atom_id res chain seq x y z
N MET A 1 -33.78 12.27 20.67
CA MET A 1 -32.58 11.68 20.04
C MET A 1 -32.92 10.42 19.27
N LEU A 2 -33.54 9.39 19.86
CA LEU A 2 -33.94 8.15 19.15
C LEU A 2 -34.79 8.41 17.90
N ALA A 3 -35.81 9.28 17.99
CA ALA A 3 -36.64 9.64 16.82
C ALA A 3 -35.82 10.25 15.65
N LYS A 4 -34.75 11.03 15.96
CA LYS A 4 -33.80 11.53 14.96
C LYS A 4 -33.07 10.37 14.24
N TYR A 5 -32.64 9.36 15.00
CA TYR A 5 -31.95 8.21 14.44
C TYR A 5 -32.84 7.33 13.59
N ASP A 6 -34.10 7.11 14.02
CA ASP A 6 -35.08 6.34 13.24
C ASP A 6 -35.44 7.03 11.91
N GLN A 7 -35.45 8.35 11.88
CA GLN A 7 -35.79 9.12 10.69
C GLN A 7 -34.60 9.33 9.74
N MET A 8 -33.38 9.50 10.28
CA MET A 8 -32.22 9.94 9.48
C MET A 8 -31.17 8.85 9.32
N TYR A 9 -30.97 7.99 10.32
CA TYR A 9 -29.83 7.08 10.37
C TYR A 9 -30.21 5.60 10.45
N LYS A 10 -31.48 5.24 10.27
CA LYS A 10 -31.99 3.86 10.36
C LYS A 10 -31.25 2.89 9.43
N LEU A 11 -30.82 3.36 8.26
CA LEU A 11 -30.14 2.53 7.25
C LEU A 11 -28.60 2.58 7.36
N TYR A 12 -28.05 3.30 8.34
CA TYR A 12 -26.61 3.39 8.51
C TYR A 12 -26.03 2.12 9.14
N PRO A 13 -25.11 1.42 8.48
CA PRO A 13 -24.50 0.22 9.04
C PRO A 13 -23.44 0.51 10.11
N VAL A 14 -22.86 1.71 10.08
CA VAL A 14 -21.82 2.15 11.03
C VAL A 14 -22.13 3.54 11.55
N LEU A 15 -22.03 3.70 12.88
CA LEU A 15 -22.16 4.99 13.56
C LEU A 15 -20.91 5.27 14.40
N TYR A 16 -20.53 6.54 14.48
CA TYR A 16 -19.37 7.01 15.23
C TYR A 16 -19.80 8.05 16.24
N PHE A 17 -19.42 7.86 17.52
CA PHE A 17 -19.79 8.74 18.61
C PHE A 17 -18.59 9.17 19.43
N PHE A 18 -18.62 10.42 19.87
CA PHE A 18 -17.77 10.93 20.92
C PHE A 18 -18.56 10.97 22.24
N GLY A 19 -18.06 10.24 23.23
CA GLY A 19 -18.66 10.11 24.56
C GLY A 19 -19.59 8.90 24.72
N PHE A 20 -19.43 8.16 25.83
CA PHE A 20 -20.25 6.98 26.13
C PHE A 20 -21.53 7.37 26.91
N GLY A 21 -21.46 8.46 27.67
CA GLY A 21 -22.58 8.95 28.47
C GLY A 21 -23.11 7.90 29.46
N ASN A 22 -24.43 7.76 29.52
CA ASN A 22 -25.09 6.78 30.42
C ASN A 22 -25.37 5.42 29.72
N GLY A 23 -24.88 5.21 28.49
CA GLY A 23 -25.03 3.95 27.74
C GLY A 23 -26.42 3.62 27.20
N ILE A 24 -27.48 4.27 27.69
CA ILE A 24 -28.88 3.95 27.33
C ILE A 24 -29.13 4.17 25.81
N LEU A 25 -28.59 5.27 25.27
CA LEU A 25 -28.69 5.56 23.84
C LEU A 25 -28.16 4.40 22.99
N TYR A 26 -26.99 3.87 23.35
CA TYR A 26 -26.37 2.78 22.58
C TYR A 26 -27.15 1.48 22.69
N LYS A 27 -27.70 1.14 23.87
CA LYS A 27 -28.61 -0.03 23.98
C LYS A 27 -29.81 0.08 23.07
N ALA A 28 -30.39 1.27 22.95
CA ALA A 28 -31.52 1.50 22.04
C ALA A 28 -31.11 1.43 20.56
N LEU A 29 -29.99 2.08 20.17
CA LEU A 29 -29.49 2.04 18.78
C LEU A 29 -29.10 0.63 18.34
N LEU A 30 -28.52 -0.17 19.24
CA LEU A 30 -28.09 -1.54 19.00
C LEU A 30 -29.25 -2.51 18.71
N GLN A 31 -30.50 -2.11 18.94
CA GLN A 31 -31.68 -2.87 18.52
C GLN A 31 -31.95 -2.76 16.99
N ASN A 32 -31.35 -1.77 16.32
CA ASN A 32 -31.52 -1.63 14.87
C ASN A 32 -30.81 -2.79 14.13
N PRO A 33 -31.54 -3.60 13.34
CA PRO A 33 -30.98 -4.74 12.60
C PRO A 33 -30.03 -4.32 11.47
N ASN A 34 -30.18 -3.11 10.92
CA ASN A 34 -29.32 -2.59 9.87
C ASN A 34 -27.94 -2.16 10.41
N LEU A 35 -27.85 -1.85 11.71
CA LEU A 35 -26.63 -1.39 12.34
C LEU A 35 -25.70 -2.58 12.62
N LYS A 36 -24.51 -2.52 12.04
CA LYS A 36 -23.46 -3.54 12.20
C LYS A 36 -22.51 -3.17 13.34
N HIS A 37 -22.07 -1.90 13.38
CA HIS A 37 -21.12 -1.41 14.37
C HIS A 37 -21.48 0.00 14.86
N ILE A 38 -21.26 0.22 16.16
CA ILE A 38 -21.14 1.55 16.76
C ILE A 38 -19.73 1.66 17.32
N ILE A 39 -19.00 2.69 16.93
CA ILE A 39 -17.72 3.05 17.54
C ILE A 39 -17.97 4.21 18.49
N VAL A 40 -17.56 4.05 19.73
CA VAL A 40 -17.65 5.08 20.77
C VAL A 40 -16.24 5.42 21.25
N PHE A 41 -15.88 6.68 21.14
CA PHE A 41 -14.63 7.21 21.69
C PHE A 41 -14.91 7.81 23.06
N GLU A 42 -14.27 7.24 24.09
CA GLU A 42 -14.42 7.67 25.48
C GLU A 42 -13.08 7.51 26.22
N ASP A 43 -12.60 8.58 26.82
CA ASP A 43 -11.34 8.59 27.56
C ASP A 43 -11.53 8.36 29.07
N ASN A 44 -12.75 8.59 29.57
CA ASN A 44 -13.06 8.41 30.97
C ASN A 44 -13.34 6.93 31.31
N LEU A 45 -12.29 6.22 31.73
CA LEU A 45 -12.37 4.81 32.10
C LEU A 45 -13.25 4.57 33.32
N GLU A 46 -13.32 5.52 34.28
CA GLU A 46 -14.18 5.41 35.47
C GLU A 46 -15.65 5.44 35.07
N LEU A 47 -16.02 6.26 34.10
CA LEU A 47 -17.36 6.29 33.53
C LEU A 47 -17.71 4.93 32.89
N ILE A 48 -16.83 4.39 32.04
CA ILE A 48 -17.05 3.08 31.40
C ILE A 48 -17.18 1.99 32.46
N TYR A 49 -16.27 1.97 33.43
CA TYR A 49 -16.29 1.00 34.53
C TYR A 49 -17.60 1.06 35.31
N SER A 50 -18.02 2.25 35.75
CA SER A 50 -19.26 2.47 36.47
C SER A 50 -20.49 2.00 35.67
N LEU A 51 -20.53 2.28 34.40
CA LEU A 51 -21.65 1.89 33.53
C LEU A 51 -21.83 0.37 33.41
N PHE A 52 -20.72 -0.38 33.37
CA PHE A 52 -20.80 -1.84 33.26
C PHE A 52 -21.41 -2.55 34.46
N PHE A 53 -21.52 -1.87 35.62
CA PHE A 53 -22.30 -2.37 36.73
C PHE A 53 -23.81 -2.22 36.54
N HIS A 54 -24.24 -1.30 35.67
CA HIS A 54 -25.65 -0.99 35.48
C HIS A 54 -26.23 -1.53 34.19
N ILE A 55 -25.39 -1.64 33.14
CA ILE A 55 -25.82 -2.06 31.79
C ILE A 55 -24.85 -3.11 31.25
N ASP A 56 -25.37 -4.28 30.95
CA ASP A 56 -24.59 -5.35 30.33
C ASP A 56 -24.43 -5.12 28.81
N PHE A 57 -23.21 -4.90 28.36
CA PHE A 57 -22.80 -4.81 26.96
C PHE A 57 -21.96 -6.01 26.50
N SER A 58 -21.88 -7.06 27.28
CA SER A 58 -20.99 -8.20 27.03
C SER A 58 -21.21 -8.83 25.66
N LYS A 59 -22.46 -8.97 25.24
CA LYS A 59 -22.83 -9.54 23.94
C LYS A 59 -22.34 -8.64 22.80
N GLU A 60 -22.61 -7.35 22.88
CA GLU A 60 -22.32 -6.39 21.83
C GLU A 60 -20.81 -6.15 21.69
N LEU A 61 -20.06 -6.15 22.79
CA LEU A 61 -18.61 -6.07 22.82
C LEU A 61 -17.98 -7.34 22.22
N LYS A 62 -18.42 -8.53 22.65
CA LYS A 62 -17.91 -9.83 22.10
C LYS A 62 -18.14 -9.96 20.61
N THR A 63 -19.24 -9.45 20.09
CA THR A 63 -19.59 -9.49 18.66
C THR A 63 -19.03 -8.30 17.87
N ASN A 64 -18.30 -7.39 18.52
CA ASN A 64 -17.83 -6.11 17.97
C ASN A 64 -18.98 -5.23 17.44
N LYS A 65 -20.24 -5.48 17.82
CA LYS A 65 -21.34 -4.60 17.46
C LYS A 65 -21.22 -3.24 18.15
N LEU A 66 -20.66 -3.24 19.38
CA LEU A 66 -20.14 -2.06 20.08
C LEU A 66 -18.61 -2.14 20.16
N ILE A 67 -17.94 -1.09 19.74
CA ILE A 67 -16.48 -0.93 19.80
C ILE A 67 -16.20 0.30 20.67
N LEU A 68 -15.42 0.11 21.74
CA LEU A 68 -14.94 1.22 22.58
C LEU A 68 -13.49 1.52 22.25
N ALA A 69 -13.17 2.78 22.08
CA ALA A 69 -11.83 3.27 21.80
C ALA A 69 -11.54 4.54 22.61
N GLN A 70 -10.27 4.82 22.85
CA GLN A 70 -9.84 6.10 23.40
C GLN A 70 -9.61 7.11 22.26
N CYS A 71 -9.70 8.41 22.56
CA CYS A 71 -9.48 9.47 21.56
C CYS A 71 -8.03 9.50 21.04
N ASN A 72 -7.08 9.03 21.85
CA ASN A 72 -5.67 8.91 21.50
C ASN A 72 -5.32 7.62 20.74
N ILE A 73 -6.33 6.86 20.26
CA ILE A 73 -6.11 5.63 19.46
C ILE A 73 -4.97 5.80 18.45
N PRO A 74 -3.98 4.88 18.35
CA PRO A 74 -2.91 4.96 17.37
C PRO A 74 -3.43 5.00 15.92
N ASN A 75 -2.77 5.78 15.05
CA ASN A 75 -3.15 5.87 13.64
C ASN A 75 -3.18 4.50 12.95
N SER A 76 -2.20 3.63 13.27
CA SER A 76 -2.13 2.26 12.75
C SER A 76 -3.33 1.40 13.15
N ALA A 77 -3.81 1.51 14.40
CA ALA A 77 -4.97 0.78 14.88
C ALA A 77 -6.27 1.28 14.22
N LEU A 78 -6.41 2.61 14.09
CA LEU A 78 -7.53 3.23 13.40
C LEU A 78 -7.56 2.84 11.91
N LEU A 79 -6.41 2.86 11.23
CA LEU A 79 -6.26 2.44 9.84
C LEU A 79 -6.64 0.96 9.68
N SER A 80 -6.17 0.08 10.56
CA SER A 80 -6.51 -1.34 10.56
C SER A 80 -8.01 -1.58 10.73
N LEU A 81 -8.66 -0.85 11.65
CA LEU A 81 -10.10 -0.95 11.89
C LEU A 81 -10.89 -0.50 10.66
N MET A 82 -10.61 0.72 10.16
CA MET A 82 -11.38 1.35 9.10
C MET A 82 -11.12 0.74 7.71
N SER A 83 -10.05 -0.02 7.52
CA SER A 83 -9.78 -0.76 6.28
C SER A 83 -10.62 -2.00 6.11
N ARG A 84 -11.36 -2.45 7.14
CA ARG A 84 -12.22 -3.65 7.10
C ARG A 84 -13.65 -3.30 6.71
N ASN A 85 -14.34 -4.24 6.08
CA ASN A 85 -15.78 -4.11 5.89
C ASN A 85 -16.55 -4.33 7.19
N PRO A 86 -17.65 -3.60 7.44
CA PRO A 86 -18.30 -2.63 6.55
C PRO A 86 -17.76 -1.20 6.65
N PHE A 87 -16.78 -0.90 7.51
CA PHE A 87 -16.25 0.47 7.69
C PHE A 87 -15.78 1.06 6.37
N ARG A 88 -14.99 0.30 5.60
CA ARG A 88 -14.47 0.73 4.30
C ARG A 88 -15.57 0.99 3.28
N GLU A 89 -16.57 0.14 3.20
CA GLU A 89 -17.68 0.28 2.24
C GLU A 89 -18.52 1.53 2.52
N PHE A 90 -18.71 1.87 3.80
CA PHE A 90 -19.52 3.00 4.23
C PHE A 90 -18.70 4.22 4.69
N ILE A 91 -17.43 4.28 4.31
CA ILE A 91 -16.51 5.37 4.71
C ILE A 91 -17.02 6.76 4.29
N ARG A 92 -17.75 6.84 3.16
CA ARG A 92 -18.36 8.07 2.65
C ARG A 92 -19.51 8.59 3.51
N THR A 93 -20.08 7.73 4.35
CA THR A 93 -21.17 8.09 5.25
C THR A 93 -20.69 8.43 6.66
N TYR A 94 -19.36 8.59 6.82
CA TYR A 94 -18.75 8.96 8.10
C TYR A 94 -19.27 10.31 8.58
N PHE A 95 -19.62 10.36 9.85
CA PHE A 95 -19.78 11.55 10.67
C PHE A 95 -19.49 11.18 12.13
N LEU A 96 -18.99 12.15 12.91
CA LEU A 96 -18.78 11.98 14.34
C LEU A 96 -19.91 12.69 15.09
N GLU A 97 -20.79 11.93 15.71
CA GLU A 97 -21.88 12.46 16.54
C GLU A 97 -21.41 12.62 18.00
N ILE A 98 -21.86 13.67 18.65
CA ILE A 98 -21.58 13.92 20.07
C ILE A 98 -22.73 13.36 20.90
N HIS A 99 -22.43 12.50 21.90
CA HIS A 99 -23.44 11.84 22.72
C HIS A 99 -24.40 12.84 23.39
N SER A 100 -23.88 13.91 23.96
CA SER A 100 -24.66 14.93 24.65
C SER A 100 -23.88 16.25 24.77
N ARG A 101 -24.59 17.36 25.13
CA ARG A 101 -23.97 18.66 25.38
C ARG A 101 -22.86 18.66 26.43
N TYR A 102 -22.87 17.70 27.34
CA TYR A 102 -21.78 17.51 28.29
C TYR A 102 -20.42 17.43 27.62
N TYR A 103 -20.33 16.74 26.47
CA TYR A 103 -19.09 16.51 25.75
C TYR A 103 -18.63 17.71 24.88
N GLU A 104 -19.46 18.74 24.69
CA GLU A 104 -19.06 19.96 23.95
C GLU A 104 -17.86 20.68 24.59
N ARG A 105 -17.64 20.48 25.91
CA ARG A 105 -16.46 20.98 26.63
C ARG A 105 -15.13 20.42 26.15
N PHE A 106 -15.14 19.29 25.46
CA PHE A 106 -13.97 18.61 24.89
C PHE A 106 -13.80 18.95 23.41
N ALA A 107 -14.14 20.18 22.99
CA ALA A 107 -14.14 20.58 21.58
C ALA A 107 -12.79 20.35 20.88
N ASN A 108 -11.66 20.60 21.56
CA ASN A 108 -10.34 20.37 20.99
C ASN A 108 -10.07 18.87 20.74
N ASP A 109 -10.45 18.01 21.67
CA ASP A 109 -10.27 16.55 21.53
C ASP A 109 -11.15 16.00 20.40
N ILE A 110 -12.39 16.50 20.29
CA ILE A 110 -13.31 16.17 19.20
C ILE A 110 -12.73 16.58 17.85
N LEU A 111 -12.20 17.80 17.72
CA LEU A 111 -11.60 18.29 16.48
C LEU A 111 -10.37 17.48 16.12
N ASN A 112 -9.48 17.22 17.07
CA ASN A 112 -8.27 16.42 16.85
C ASN A 112 -8.61 14.98 16.41
N LEU A 113 -9.55 14.33 17.10
CA LEU A 113 -10.02 13.00 16.74
C LEU A 113 -10.63 12.99 15.34
N ASN A 114 -11.50 13.97 15.02
CA ASN A 114 -12.12 14.06 13.71
C ASN A 114 -11.09 14.27 12.59
N GLN A 115 -10.08 15.13 12.78
CA GLN A 115 -8.99 15.31 11.83
C GLN A 115 -8.21 14.01 11.61
N LYS A 116 -7.92 13.28 12.68
CA LYS A 116 -7.25 11.98 12.65
C LYS A 116 -8.05 10.95 11.85
N ILE A 117 -9.36 10.85 12.08
CA ILE A 117 -10.23 9.95 11.34
C ILE A 117 -10.31 10.35 9.86
N LEU A 118 -10.41 11.65 9.55
CA LEU A 118 -10.42 12.13 8.17
C LEU A 118 -9.11 11.86 7.44
N SER A 119 -7.97 11.99 8.10
CA SER A 119 -6.66 11.60 7.55
C SER A 119 -6.60 10.10 7.25
N CYS A 120 -7.10 9.27 8.17
CA CYS A 120 -7.21 7.83 7.97
C CYS A 120 -8.12 7.48 6.78
N ILE A 121 -9.27 8.13 6.64
CA ILE A 121 -10.20 7.97 5.51
C ILE A 121 -9.49 8.30 4.18
N ARG A 122 -8.77 9.41 4.12
CA ARG A 122 -7.98 9.80 2.93
C ARG A 122 -6.94 8.74 2.58
N SER A 123 -6.21 8.25 3.57
CA SER A 123 -5.21 7.19 3.39
C SER A 123 -5.82 5.92 2.80
N ILE A 124 -6.96 5.46 3.34
CA ILE A 124 -7.66 4.27 2.84
C ILE A 124 -8.11 4.47 1.39
N ALA A 125 -8.70 5.62 1.08
CA ALA A 125 -9.16 5.94 -0.27
C ALA A 125 -8.00 5.97 -1.28
N THR A 126 -6.84 6.49 -0.87
CA THR A 126 -5.65 6.59 -1.73
C THR A 126 -4.97 5.24 -1.93
N ILE A 127 -4.77 4.46 -0.86
CA ILE A 127 -4.10 3.14 -0.94
C ILE A 127 -4.89 2.16 -1.80
N LYS A 128 -6.23 2.22 -1.75
CA LYS A 128 -7.11 1.31 -2.50
C LYS A 128 -7.51 1.84 -3.88
N GLY A 129 -7.19 3.09 -4.16
CA GLY A 129 -7.52 3.76 -5.41
C GLY A 129 -6.42 3.67 -6.47
N THR A 130 -5.59 2.62 -6.48
CA THR A 130 -4.60 2.43 -7.56
C THR A 130 -5.33 2.49 -8.90
N ASP A 131 -4.94 3.43 -9.74
CA ASP A 131 -5.54 3.64 -11.06
C ASP A 131 -5.37 2.36 -11.89
N THR A 132 -6.45 1.96 -12.56
CA THR A 132 -6.44 0.83 -13.51
C THR A 132 -5.38 0.98 -14.58
N LYS A 133 -5.07 2.22 -15.00
CA LYS A 133 -4.01 2.50 -15.95
C LYS A 133 -2.63 2.12 -15.38
N ASP A 134 -2.36 2.49 -14.14
CA ASP A 134 -1.12 2.12 -13.45
C ASP A 134 -1.03 0.60 -13.23
N THR A 135 -2.15 -0.06 -12.91
CA THR A 135 -2.19 -1.53 -12.78
C THR A 135 -1.93 -2.23 -14.13
N LEU A 136 -2.55 -1.75 -15.23
CA LEU A 136 -2.28 -2.28 -16.58
C LEU A 136 -0.82 -2.10 -16.98
N GLN A 137 -0.22 -0.93 -16.70
CA GLN A 137 1.20 -0.69 -16.91
C GLN A 137 2.06 -1.68 -16.11
N GLY A 138 1.71 -1.90 -14.84
CA GLY A 138 2.40 -2.87 -14.00
C GLY A 138 2.33 -4.29 -14.54
N ILE A 139 1.16 -4.73 -15.04
CA ILE A 139 0.99 -6.05 -15.67
C ILE A 139 1.85 -6.14 -16.94
N GLU A 140 1.85 -5.12 -17.78
CA GLU A 140 2.65 -5.09 -19.01
C GLU A 140 4.14 -5.19 -18.71
N GLN A 141 4.65 -4.38 -17.76
CA GLN A 141 6.06 -4.37 -17.36
C GLN A 141 6.46 -5.68 -16.69
N PHE A 142 5.61 -6.23 -15.83
CA PHE A 142 5.85 -7.55 -15.24
C PHE A 142 6.06 -8.63 -16.31
N MET A 143 5.15 -8.71 -17.28
CA MET A 143 5.26 -9.70 -18.37
C MET A 143 6.53 -9.53 -19.19
N GLU A 144 6.99 -8.30 -19.39
CA GLU A 144 8.23 -8.01 -20.10
C GLU A 144 9.46 -8.40 -19.27
N ASN A 145 9.39 -8.20 -17.96
CA ASN A 145 10.50 -8.47 -17.05
C ASN A 145 10.66 -9.97 -16.69
N ILE A 146 9.60 -10.79 -16.81
CA ILE A 146 9.64 -12.23 -16.45
C ILE A 146 10.84 -12.98 -17.04
N PRO A 147 11.17 -12.90 -18.34
CA PRO A 147 12.29 -13.66 -18.89
C PRO A 147 13.64 -13.29 -18.26
N LYS A 148 13.83 -12.03 -17.90
CA LYS A 148 15.03 -11.51 -17.23
C LYS A 148 15.05 -11.91 -15.77
N MET A 149 13.93 -11.73 -15.06
CA MET A 149 13.73 -12.17 -13.69
C MET A 149 14.08 -13.66 -13.53
N LEU A 150 13.60 -14.52 -14.41
CA LEU A 150 13.87 -15.96 -14.42
C LEU A 150 15.34 -16.33 -14.78
N SER A 151 16.15 -15.37 -15.21
CA SER A 151 17.58 -15.58 -15.48
C SER A 151 18.49 -15.16 -14.34
N LYS A 152 17.93 -14.64 -13.24
CA LYS A 152 18.65 -14.11 -12.08
C LYS A 152 18.33 -14.90 -10.81
N PRO A 153 19.07 -14.70 -9.71
CA PRO A 153 18.74 -15.33 -8.44
C PRO A 153 17.34 -14.91 -7.96
N CYS A 154 16.70 -15.79 -7.19
CA CYS A 154 15.39 -15.51 -6.62
C CYS A 154 15.49 -15.04 -5.15
N LEU A 155 14.39 -14.48 -4.60
CA LEU A 155 14.34 -14.05 -3.20
C LEU A 155 14.63 -15.22 -2.23
N LYS A 156 14.11 -16.42 -2.52
CA LYS A 156 14.36 -17.60 -1.68
C LYS A 156 15.86 -17.90 -1.55
N GLU A 157 16.62 -17.76 -2.64
CA GLU A 157 18.07 -17.94 -2.65
C GLU A 157 18.76 -16.87 -1.78
N LEU A 158 18.36 -15.61 -1.92
CA LEU A 158 18.87 -14.51 -1.11
C LEU A 158 18.66 -14.77 0.39
N LEU A 159 17.44 -15.12 0.79
CA LEU A 159 17.10 -15.37 2.19
C LEU A 159 17.85 -16.55 2.77
N ASN A 160 18.05 -17.63 1.98
CA ASN A 160 18.79 -18.80 2.43
C ASN A 160 20.27 -18.50 2.66
N LYS A 161 20.89 -17.70 1.79
CA LYS A 161 22.34 -17.46 1.83
C LYS A 161 22.74 -16.24 2.66
N ARG A 162 21.88 -15.22 2.79
CA ARG A 162 22.26 -13.93 3.42
C ARG A 162 21.48 -13.60 4.68
N ASN A 163 20.71 -14.53 5.22
CA ASN A 163 19.98 -14.33 6.47
C ASN A 163 20.95 -14.26 7.65
N THR A 164 20.75 -13.31 8.57
CA THR A 164 21.50 -13.15 9.83
C THR A 164 23.02 -12.88 9.70
N LEU A 165 23.49 -12.42 8.54
CA LEU A 165 24.91 -12.16 8.33
C LEU A 165 25.44 -10.92 9.10
N SER A 166 24.55 -9.99 9.47
CA SER A 166 24.91 -8.81 10.26
C SER A 166 23.80 -8.42 11.22
N LYS A 167 24.18 -7.68 12.28
CA LYS A 167 23.22 -7.18 13.28
C LYS A 167 22.65 -5.82 12.92
N ASN A 168 23.41 -4.97 12.21
CA ASN A 168 23.15 -3.56 12.01
C ASN A 168 22.93 -3.24 10.53
N ALA A 169 21.82 -2.60 10.21
CA ALA A 169 21.53 -2.08 8.87
C ALA A 169 21.20 -0.58 8.94
N ILE A 170 21.69 0.18 7.98
CA ILE A 170 21.32 1.58 7.78
C ILE A 170 20.54 1.72 6.48
N ILE A 171 19.40 2.40 6.53
CA ILE A 171 18.56 2.69 5.37
C ILE A 171 18.76 4.15 5.00
N VAL A 172 19.28 4.37 3.80
CA VAL A 172 19.61 5.67 3.24
C VAL A 172 18.52 6.12 2.28
N SER A 173 17.78 7.15 2.68
CA SER A 173 16.77 7.82 1.86
C SER A 173 17.23 9.21 1.42
N THR A 174 16.46 9.89 0.56
CA THR A 174 16.84 11.16 -0.07
C THR A 174 16.13 12.39 0.49
N GLY A 175 15.83 12.39 1.79
CA GLY A 175 15.34 13.59 2.45
C GLY A 175 16.42 14.67 2.58
N PRO A 176 16.04 15.93 2.82
CA PRO A 176 16.94 17.07 2.86
C PRO A 176 18.07 16.96 3.90
N SER A 177 17.86 16.21 4.99
CA SER A 177 18.85 16.02 6.06
C SER A 177 20.01 15.12 5.65
N LEU A 178 19.89 14.32 4.59
CA LEU A 178 20.91 13.35 4.18
C LEU A 178 22.31 13.97 4.05
N SER A 179 22.40 15.15 3.45
CA SER A 179 23.69 15.83 3.22
C SER A 179 24.51 16.02 4.49
N LYS A 180 23.87 16.24 5.65
CA LYS A 180 24.54 16.40 6.94
C LYS A 180 25.15 15.11 7.47
N GLN A 181 24.63 13.97 7.05
CA GLN A 181 24.97 12.65 7.59
C GLN A 181 25.99 11.90 6.72
N LEU A 182 26.15 12.29 5.45
CA LEU A 182 27.07 11.64 4.50
C LEU A 182 28.51 11.59 4.98
N PRO A 183 29.12 12.65 5.57
CA PRO A 183 30.48 12.59 6.04
C PRO A 183 30.70 11.53 7.12
N LEU A 184 29.73 11.40 8.05
CA LEU A 184 29.81 10.41 9.11
C LEU A 184 29.52 8.99 8.57
N LEU A 185 28.56 8.84 7.66
CA LEU A 185 28.31 7.56 7.00
C LEU A 185 29.55 7.07 6.24
N LYS A 186 30.26 7.97 5.55
CA LYS A 186 31.51 7.65 4.86
C LYS A 186 32.55 7.07 5.80
N GLN A 187 32.70 7.65 6.98
CA GLN A 187 33.63 7.16 8.00
C GLN A 187 33.30 5.76 8.50
N TYR A 188 32.01 5.44 8.64
CA TYR A 188 31.53 4.19 9.22
C TYR A 188 30.94 3.21 8.19
N GLN A 189 31.12 3.45 6.88
CA GLN A 189 30.53 2.61 5.84
C GLN A 189 30.95 1.13 5.92
N ASP A 190 32.17 0.85 6.41
CA ASP A 190 32.68 -0.53 6.57
C ASP A 190 32.13 -1.23 7.83
N ASN A 191 31.39 -0.53 8.69
CA ASN A 191 30.96 -1.00 10.00
C ASN A 191 29.46 -1.36 10.04
N VAL A 192 28.73 -1.11 8.93
CA VAL A 192 27.27 -1.31 8.84
C VAL A 192 26.88 -1.77 7.44
N VAL A 193 25.84 -2.58 7.34
CA VAL A 193 25.25 -2.93 6.03
C VAL A 193 24.39 -1.77 5.54
N ILE A 194 24.65 -1.26 4.34
CA ILE A 194 24.02 -0.08 3.76
C ILE A 194 22.94 -0.50 2.76
N PHE A 195 21.71 -0.17 3.09
CA PHE A 195 20.51 -0.28 2.26
C PHE A 195 20.20 1.09 1.67
N CYS A 196 20.23 1.21 0.37
CA CYS A 196 20.14 2.47 -0.34
C CYS A 196 18.88 2.54 -1.20
N ALA A 197 18.14 3.63 -1.12
CA ALA A 197 17.10 3.93 -2.10
C ALA A 197 17.72 4.20 -3.50
N ASP A 198 17.01 3.87 -4.57
CA ASP A 198 17.41 4.13 -5.96
C ASP A 198 17.87 5.59 -6.17
N SER A 199 17.11 6.53 -5.64
CA SER A 199 17.40 7.96 -5.74
C SER A 199 18.62 8.42 -4.93
N ALA A 200 18.97 7.69 -3.85
CA ALA A 200 20.17 7.97 -3.04
C ALA A 200 21.45 7.37 -3.67
N TYR A 201 21.32 6.38 -4.55
CA TYR A 201 22.45 5.67 -5.13
C TYR A 201 23.42 6.58 -5.90
N PRO A 202 22.99 7.50 -6.79
CA PRO A 202 23.92 8.45 -7.42
C PRO A 202 24.59 9.41 -6.43
N ILE A 203 23.92 9.76 -5.33
CA ILE A 203 24.46 10.62 -4.27
C ILE A 203 25.57 9.89 -3.52
N LEU A 204 25.36 8.63 -3.16
CA LEU A 204 26.36 7.81 -2.49
C LEU A 204 27.60 7.58 -3.36
N TYR A 205 27.43 7.46 -4.70
CA TYR A 205 28.56 7.39 -5.63
C TYR A 205 29.42 8.67 -5.58
N GLN A 206 28.78 9.86 -5.63
CA GLN A 206 29.52 11.14 -5.55
C GLN A 206 30.35 11.27 -4.27
N GLU A 207 29.85 10.70 -3.17
CA GLU A 207 30.52 10.71 -1.88
C GLU A 207 31.48 9.53 -1.68
N ASN A 208 31.63 8.64 -2.64
CA ASN A 208 32.39 7.39 -2.54
C ASN A 208 31.97 6.53 -1.32
N ILE A 209 30.67 6.38 -1.11
CA ILE A 209 30.05 5.52 -0.10
C ILE A 209 29.41 4.34 -0.82
N LYS A 210 29.91 3.12 -0.59
CA LYS A 210 29.48 1.93 -1.32
C LYS A 210 28.25 1.28 -0.66
N PRO A 211 27.07 1.28 -1.32
CA PRO A 211 25.91 0.55 -0.81
C PRO A 211 26.09 -0.96 -0.99
N ASP A 212 25.60 -1.74 -0.03
CA ASP A 212 25.56 -3.20 -0.11
C ASP A 212 24.32 -3.67 -0.89
N TYR A 213 23.20 -2.95 -0.70
CA TYR A 213 21.93 -3.19 -1.39
C TYR A 213 21.35 -1.88 -1.91
N VAL A 214 20.82 -1.90 -3.14
CA VAL A 214 20.08 -0.78 -3.74
C VAL A 214 18.68 -1.25 -4.10
N PHE A 215 17.66 -0.49 -3.72
CA PHE A 215 16.25 -0.87 -3.89
C PHE A 215 15.54 0.04 -4.87
N MET A 216 14.61 -0.54 -5.68
CA MET A 216 13.70 0.20 -6.56
C MET A 216 12.30 -0.43 -6.56
N VAL A 217 11.28 0.42 -6.46
CA VAL A 217 9.86 0.00 -6.44
C VAL A 217 9.09 0.55 -7.64
N GLU A 218 9.46 1.75 -8.10
CA GLU A 218 8.66 2.56 -9.00
C GLU A 218 8.63 2.06 -10.44
N ARG A 219 7.47 2.25 -11.10
CA ARG A 219 7.19 1.83 -12.50
C ARG A 219 7.55 2.90 -13.54
N GLY A 220 7.85 4.12 -13.08
CA GLY A 220 8.09 5.25 -13.96
C GLY A 220 9.42 5.16 -14.70
N GLU A 221 9.45 5.59 -15.96
CA GLU A 221 10.68 5.67 -16.73
C GLU A 221 11.69 6.64 -16.11
N ILE A 222 11.20 7.74 -15.53
CA ILE A 222 12.04 8.74 -14.88
C ILE A 222 12.84 8.16 -13.70
N THR A 223 12.30 7.18 -12.97
CA THR A 223 13.01 6.53 -11.88
C THR A 223 14.05 5.52 -12.38
N ALA A 224 13.82 4.89 -13.53
CA ALA A 224 14.81 4.02 -14.17
C ALA A 224 16.13 4.77 -14.44
N GLU A 225 16.04 6.08 -14.70
CA GLU A 225 17.19 6.93 -14.97
C GLU A 225 18.20 7.02 -13.80
N PHE A 226 17.81 6.67 -12.56
CA PHE A 226 18.79 6.57 -11.47
C PHE A 226 19.84 5.50 -11.72
N PHE A 227 19.59 4.52 -12.57
CA PHE A 227 20.51 3.44 -12.94
C PHE A 227 21.19 3.67 -14.30
N ASN A 228 20.78 4.70 -15.05
CA ASN A 228 21.41 5.11 -16.31
C ASN A 228 22.73 5.85 -16.04
N ASN A 229 23.73 5.10 -15.66
CA ASN A 229 25.08 5.58 -15.33
C ASN A 229 26.06 4.42 -15.41
N ASP A 230 27.32 4.75 -15.61
CA ASP A 230 28.44 3.82 -15.51
C ASP A 230 29.35 4.26 -14.35
N PHE A 231 29.34 3.49 -13.28
CA PHE A 231 30.14 3.72 -12.08
C PHE A 231 31.30 2.72 -11.96
N GLU A 232 31.66 2.09 -13.07
CA GLU A 232 32.80 1.16 -13.20
C GLU A 232 32.77 0.04 -12.13
N ASN A 233 33.80 0.01 -11.27
CA ASN A 233 33.91 -1.00 -10.22
C ASN A 233 33.27 -0.59 -8.88
N PHE A 234 32.66 0.58 -8.79
CA PHE A 234 32.11 1.11 -7.54
C PHE A 234 31.08 0.16 -6.93
N ASP A 235 30.19 -0.37 -7.76
CA ASP A 235 29.05 -1.18 -7.35
C ASP A 235 29.18 -2.68 -7.66
N LYS A 236 30.42 -3.15 -7.95
CA LYS A 236 30.70 -4.55 -8.30
C LYS A 236 30.15 -5.56 -7.29
N ASN A 237 30.11 -5.20 -6.00
CA ASN A 237 29.62 -6.05 -4.91
C ASN A 237 28.21 -5.69 -4.46
N THR A 238 27.62 -4.63 -5.00
CA THR A 238 26.25 -4.19 -4.69
C THR A 238 25.24 -5.15 -5.31
N LEU A 239 24.19 -5.48 -4.55
CA LEU A 239 23.03 -6.21 -5.07
C LEU A 239 21.86 -5.25 -5.24
N PHE A 240 21.36 -5.14 -6.47
CA PHE A 240 20.17 -4.36 -6.78
C PHE A 240 18.92 -5.23 -6.59
N ILE A 241 17.97 -4.75 -5.80
CA ILE A 241 16.71 -5.43 -5.47
C ILE A 241 15.56 -4.61 -6.04
N LEU A 242 14.95 -5.11 -7.10
CA LEU A 242 13.88 -4.44 -7.81
C LEU A 242 12.56 -5.18 -7.63
N THR A 243 11.45 -4.45 -7.62
CA THR A 243 10.17 -5.13 -7.86
C THR A 243 10.09 -5.58 -9.32
N SER A 244 9.36 -6.64 -9.56
CA SER A 244 9.11 -7.18 -10.92
C SER A 244 8.41 -6.19 -11.85
N LEU A 245 7.86 -5.12 -11.28
CA LEU A 245 7.03 -4.10 -11.96
C LEU A 245 7.81 -2.86 -12.40
N VAL A 246 9.11 -2.79 -12.11
CA VAL A 246 9.92 -1.62 -12.51
C VAL A 246 9.92 -1.43 -14.03
N HIS A 247 10.16 -0.20 -14.46
CA HIS A 247 10.30 0.07 -15.89
C HIS A 247 11.41 -0.80 -16.51
N PRO A 248 11.19 -1.44 -17.66
CA PRO A 248 12.17 -2.35 -18.28
C PRO A 248 13.57 -1.74 -18.49
N ASN A 249 13.64 -0.41 -18.70
CA ASN A 249 14.91 0.29 -18.82
C ASN A 249 15.77 0.20 -17.55
N ALA A 250 15.17 0.14 -16.35
CA ALA A 250 15.94 -0.04 -15.12
C ALA A 250 16.76 -1.35 -15.16
N ILE A 251 16.12 -2.43 -15.61
CA ILE A 251 16.79 -3.73 -15.78
C ILE A 251 17.81 -3.68 -16.92
N ASN A 252 17.48 -3.01 -18.03
CA ASN A 252 18.40 -2.87 -19.17
C ASN A 252 19.69 -2.15 -18.76
N TYR A 253 19.61 -1.07 -17.98
CA TYR A 253 20.76 -0.33 -17.48
C TYR A 253 21.63 -1.19 -16.55
N LEU A 254 21.00 -2.00 -15.67
CA LEU A 254 21.75 -2.91 -14.82
C LEU A 254 22.44 -4.03 -15.61
N GLU A 255 21.79 -4.60 -16.62
CA GLU A 255 22.39 -5.63 -17.49
C GLU A 255 23.52 -5.08 -18.35
N HIS A 256 23.36 -3.86 -18.89
CA HIS A 256 24.39 -3.21 -19.70
C HIS A 256 25.72 -3.05 -18.93
N ASN A 257 25.62 -2.72 -17.64
CA ASN A 257 26.80 -2.52 -16.77
C ASN A 257 27.16 -3.78 -15.96
N ASN A 258 26.64 -4.95 -16.32
CA ASN A 258 26.91 -6.23 -15.65
C ASN A 258 26.65 -6.21 -14.11
N ARG A 259 25.71 -5.40 -13.65
CA ARG A 259 25.34 -5.27 -12.24
C ARG A 259 24.55 -6.48 -11.75
N LYS A 260 24.77 -6.85 -10.50
CA LYS A 260 24.05 -7.97 -9.86
C LYS A 260 22.69 -7.50 -9.42
N PHE A 261 21.63 -8.16 -9.86
CA PHE A 261 20.29 -7.82 -9.41
C PHE A 261 19.38 -9.04 -9.25
N ILE A 262 18.33 -8.85 -8.45
CA ILE A 262 17.18 -9.75 -8.34
C ILE A 262 15.89 -8.97 -8.58
N CYS A 263 14.88 -9.62 -9.14
CA CYS A 263 13.52 -9.11 -9.18
C CYS A 263 12.66 -9.89 -8.21
N ILE A 264 11.78 -9.17 -7.50
CA ILE A 264 10.86 -9.76 -6.54
C ILE A 264 9.43 -9.40 -6.89
N SER A 265 8.50 -10.31 -6.63
CA SER A 265 7.09 -10.04 -6.81
C SER A 265 6.56 -9.10 -5.72
N LYS A 266 5.72 -8.15 -6.10
CA LYS A 266 5.12 -7.18 -5.20
C LYS A 266 3.60 -7.28 -5.15
N GLU A 267 2.94 -7.38 -6.30
CA GLU A 267 1.49 -7.30 -6.41
C GLU A 267 0.83 -8.68 -6.37
N THR A 268 -0.35 -8.77 -5.74
CA THR A 268 -1.08 -10.04 -5.58
C THR A 268 -1.40 -10.72 -6.91
N PHE A 269 -1.57 -9.97 -8.00
CA PHE A 269 -1.84 -10.57 -9.31
C PHE A 269 -0.70 -11.46 -9.80
N GLU A 270 0.54 -11.20 -9.38
CA GLU A 270 1.71 -11.99 -9.76
C GLU A 270 1.63 -13.42 -9.25
N THR A 271 0.92 -13.64 -8.14
CA THR A 271 0.68 -14.98 -7.58
C THR A 271 -0.04 -15.90 -8.57
N TYR A 272 -0.82 -15.33 -9.49
CA TYR A 272 -1.46 -16.08 -10.58
C TYR A 272 -0.45 -16.89 -11.40
N PHE A 273 0.76 -16.37 -11.61
CA PHE A 273 1.81 -17.02 -12.39
C PHE A 273 2.59 -18.09 -11.62
N GLY A 274 2.48 -18.12 -10.28
CA GLY A 274 3.08 -19.17 -9.44
C GLY A 274 4.60 -19.05 -9.33
N LEU A 275 5.14 -17.82 -9.38
CA LEU A 275 6.57 -17.53 -9.25
C LEU A 275 7.00 -17.43 -7.77
N ASN A 276 6.56 -18.35 -6.92
CA ASN A 276 6.68 -18.27 -5.46
C ASN A 276 8.14 -18.18 -4.95
N ALA A 277 9.11 -18.68 -5.72
CA ALA A 277 10.53 -18.56 -5.35
C ALA A 277 11.04 -17.13 -5.38
N PHE A 278 10.38 -16.25 -6.13
CA PHE A 278 10.71 -14.82 -6.23
C PHE A 278 10.04 -13.98 -5.13
N GLY A 279 9.30 -14.63 -4.24
CA GLY A 279 8.67 -14.02 -3.09
C GLY A 279 7.46 -13.17 -3.43
N TYR A 280 6.97 -12.50 -2.41
CA TYR A 280 5.87 -11.57 -2.50
C TYR A 280 6.00 -10.55 -1.35
N VAL A 281 6.10 -9.27 -1.70
CA VAL A 281 6.32 -8.17 -0.73
C VAL A 281 5.28 -7.08 -0.97
N ASP A 282 4.12 -7.18 -0.34
CA ASP A 282 2.97 -6.34 -0.62
C ASP A 282 3.05 -4.92 -0.01
N LEU A 283 3.42 -4.75 1.20
CA LEU A 283 3.35 -3.46 1.92
C LEU A 283 4.43 -2.42 1.53
N ALA A 284 5.18 -2.66 0.47
CA ALA A 284 6.22 -1.76 -0.02
C ALA A 284 5.64 -0.62 -0.86
N ILE A 285 5.03 0.38 -0.23
CA ILE A 285 4.44 1.55 -0.91
C ILE A 285 5.47 2.63 -1.27
N SER A 286 6.70 2.55 -0.76
CA SER A 286 7.85 3.34 -1.18
C SER A 286 9.13 2.50 -1.11
N VAL A 287 10.22 3.03 -1.67
CA VAL A 287 11.52 2.35 -1.66
C VAL A 287 12.04 2.13 -0.23
N ALA A 288 11.84 3.09 0.67
CA ALA A 288 12.24 2.95 2.07
C ALA A 288 11.46 1.83 2.79
N HIS A 289 10.17 1.63 2.46
CA HIS A 289 9.39 0.51 2.97
C HIS A 289 9.97 -0.83 2.49
N LEU A 290 10.32 -0.93 1.21
CA LEU A 290 10.93 -2.14 0.66
C LEU A 290 12.25 -2.46 1.37
N ALA A 291 13.13 -1.46 1.53
CA ALA A 291 14.40 -1.60 2.24
C ALA A 291 14.18 -2.04 3.70
N PHE A 292 13.20 -1.46 4.40
CA PHE A 292 12.85 -1.83 5.76
C PHE A 292 12.31 -3.25 5.88
N ILE A 293 11.44 -3.67 4.96
CA ILE A 293 10.91 -5.04 4.90
C ILE A 293 12.07 -6.03 4.70
N PHE A 294 13.00 -5.72 3.79
CA PHE A 294 14.18 -6.56 3.57
C PHE A 294 15.11 -6.63 4.78
N ALA A 295 15.32 -5.53 5.49
CA ALA A 295 16.09 -5.54 6.73
C ALA A 295 15.45 -6.49 7.79
N ASN A 296 14.13 -6.53 7.87
CA ASN A 296 13.42 -7.49 8.73
C ASN A 296 13.52 -8.93 8.20
N LEU A 297 13.32 -9.16 6.90
CA LEU A 297 13.43 -10.49 6.29
C LEU A 297 14.83 -11.10 6.46
N LEU A 298 15.88 -10.27 6.43
CA LEU A 298 17.27 -10.66 6.66
C LEU A 298 17.65 -10.70 8.16
N ASN A 299 16.68 -10.50 9.06
CA ASN A 299 16.79 -10.58 10.53
C ASN A 299 17.81 -9.63 11.17
N PHE A 300 17.99 -8.42 10.63
CA PHE A 300 18.75 -7.38 11.30
C PHE A 300 18.13 -7.05 12.65
N LYS A 301 18.98 -6.83 13.67
CA LYS A 301 18.56 -6.55 15.05
C LYS A 301 18.37 -5.06 15.29
N ASN A 302 19.18 -4.23 14.63
CA ASN A 302 19.12 -2.79 14.71
C ASN A 302 19.01 -2.23 13.30
N ILE A 303 18.03 -1.35 13.08
CA ILE A 303 17.77 -0.69 11.80
C ILE A 303 17.79 0.82 12.04
N PHE A 304 18.64 1.52 11.30
CA PHE A 304 18.84 2.96 11.42
C PHE A 304 18.36 3.68 10.15
N PHE A 305 17.51 4.70 10.29
CA PHE A 305 17.08 5.55 9.19
C PHE A 305 17.91 6.82 9.13
N ILE A 306 18.48 7.15 7.97
CA ILE A 306 19.07 8.45 7.63
C ILE A 306 18.42 9.02 6.38
N GLY A 307 18.32 10.36 6.32
CA GLY A 307 17.66 11.03 5.21
C GLY A 307 16.18 10.65 5.06
N GLN A 308 15.54 10.11 6.09
CA GLN A 308 14.13 9.72 6.09
C GLN A 308 13.26 10.84 6.67
N ASP A 309 13.37 12.03 6.09
CA ASP A 309 12.72 13.24 6.60
C ASP A 309 11.20 13.20 6.52
N LEU A 310 10.65 12.72 5.41
CA LEU A 310 9.20 12.77 5.11
C LEU A 310 8.60 14.17 5.36
N ALA A 311 9.41 15.20 5.17
CA ALA A 311 9.09 16.60 5.38
C ALA A 311 10.01 17.49 4.54
N PHE A 312 9.55 18.71 4.30
CA PHE A 312 10.36 19.77 3.71
C PHE A 312 11.29 20.37 4.76
N ASN A 313 12.46 20.83 4.33
CA ASN A 313 13.32 21.64 5.20
C ASN A 313 12.82 23.10 5.27
N ASP A 314 13.50 23.94 6.07
CA ASP A 314 13.16 25.36 6.26
C ASP A 314 13.19 26.18 4.97
N LEU A 315 13.98 25.75 3.97
CA LEU A 315 14.04 26.37 2.64
C LEU A 315 12.94 25.84 1.70
N GLY A 316 12.08 24.92 2.16
CA GLY A 316 11.04 24.28 1.36
C GLY A 316 11.57 23.24 0.38
N HIS A 317 12.79 22.74 0.54
CA HIS A 317 13.33 21.65 -0.27
C HIS A 317 12.75 20.30 0.19
N SER A 318 12.46 19.47 -0.78
CA SER A 318 11.98 18.09 -0.60
C SER A 318 13.13 17.07 -0.57
N HIS A 319 14.28 17.42 -1.16
CA HIS A 319 15.45 16.55 -1.35
C HIS A 319 16.76 17.32 -1.09
N PRO A 320 17.88 16.63 -0.93
CA PRO A 320 19.18 17.28 -0.80
C PRO A 320 19.57 18.02 -2.10
N THR A 321 20.53 18.95 -1.99
CA THR A 321 20.92 19.84 -3.10
C THR A 321 21.52 19.10 -4.31
N ASN A 322 22.13 17.95 -4.09
CA ASN A 322 22.72 17.09 -5.12
C ASN A 322 21.76 15.98 -5.62
N TYR A 323 20.48 16.13 -5.39
CA TYR A 323 19.47 15.22 -5.94
C TYR A 323 19.41 15.33 -7.47
N LYS A 324 19.35 14.20 -8.18
CA LYS A 324 19.45 14.13 -9.65
C LYS A 324 18.42 15.00 -10.40
N HIS A 325 17.18 15.09 -9.90
CA HIS A 325 16.15 15.86 -10.60
C HIS A 325 16.09 17.32 -10.13
N SER A 326 15.76 17.56 -8.87
CA SER A 326 15.75 18.90 -8.25
C SER A 326 15.53 18.79 -6.74
N PRO A 327 16.20 19.62 -5.94
CA PRO A 327 15.90 19.70 -4.50
C PRO A 327 14.44 20.08 -4.21
N THR A 328 13.77 20.75 -5.15
CA THR A 328 12.37 21.22 -5.04
C THR A 328 11.38 20.34 -5.79
N TYR A 329 11.73 19.09 -6.13
CA TYR A 329 10.93 18.21 -6.99
C TYR A 329 9.47 18.10 -6.54
N GLU A 330 9.21 17.95 -5.24
CA GLU A 330 7.86 17.84 -4.67
C GLU A 330 7.35 19.11 -3.98
N SER A 331 8.08 20.22 -4.07
CA SER A 331 7.76 21.47 -3.34
C SER A 331 6.46 22.14 -3.78
N ARG A 332 5.88 21.72 -4.91
CA ARG A 332 4.60 22.22 -5.45
C ARG A 332 3.36 21.57 -4.83
N LEU A 333 3.54 20.45 -4.09
CA LEU A 333 2.44 19.75 -3.46
C LEU A 333 1.88 20.55 -2.28
N GLU A 334 0.57 20.40 -2.02
CA GLU A 334 -0.10 21.04 -0.87
C GLU A 334 0.58 20.60 0.43
N LYS A 335 0.98 21.58 1.24
CA LYS A 335 1.72 21.37 2.48
C LYS A 335 0.77 21.28 3.66
N ILE A 336 0.96 20.26 4.47
CA ILE A 336 0.27 20.04 5.74
C ILE A 336 1.28 19.99 6.89
N ASP A 337 0.84 20.22 8.11
CA ASP A 337 1.69 20.13 9.29
C ASP A 337 1.76 18.71 9.83
N THR A 338 2.94 18.26 10.24
CA THR A 338 3.17 17.02 10.97
C THR A 338 4.13 17.26 12.12
N LEU A 339 4.07 16.41 13.17
CA LEU A 339 4.95 16.52 14.33
C LEU A 339 6.42 16.38 13.90
N ALA A 340 7.27 17.30 14.37
CA ALA A 340 8.68 17.29 14.03
C ALA A 340 9.46 16.21 14.79
N TYR A 341 10.61 15.80 14.24
CA TYR A 341 11.64 15.02 14.93
C TYR A 341 11.90 15.60 16.34
N GLY A 342 12.08 14.76 17.34
CA GLY A 342 12.21 15.16 18.74
C GLY A 342 10.86 15.41 19.45
N GLY A 343 9.75 15.32 18.73
CA GLY A 343 8.39 15.45 19.29
C GLY A 343 8.01 16.85 19.75
N LYS A 344 8.74 17.88 19.32
CA LYS A 344 8.47 19.28 19.65
C LYS A 344 8.33 20.12 18.38
N GLY A 345 7.23 20.87 18.29
CA GLY A 345 6.95 21.70 17.11
C GLY A 345 6.44 20.90 15.91
N TYR A 346 6.30 21.59 14.78
CA TYR A 346 5.75 21.03 13.55
C TYR A 346 6.65 21.36 12.37
N VAL A 347 6.68 20.43 11.39
CA VAL A 347 7.34 20.61 10.10
C VAL A 347 6.31 20.45 8.99
N LYS A 348 6.60 21.02 7.81
CA LYS A 348 5.75 20.87 6.63
C LYS A 348 6.02 19.56 5.93
N THR A 349 4.96 18.81 5.68
CA THR A 349 4.93 17.61 4.85
C THR A 349 3.85 17.75 3.78
N HIS A 350 3.58 16.71 3.02
CA HIS A 350 2.42 16.60 2.14
C HIS A 350 1.72 15.25 2.34
N PHE A 351 0.51 15.15 1.82
CA PHE A 351 -0.37 14.00 2.04
C PHE A 351 0.30 12.64 1.74
N VAL A 352 1.06 12.55 0.63
CA VAL A 352 1.70 11.27 0.23
C VAL A 352 2.77 10.85 1.23
N TRP A 353 3.59 11.80 1.71
CA TRP A 353 4.59 11.48 2.73
C TRP A 353 3.98 11.17 4.10
N ASP A 354 2.88 11.81 4.46
CA ASP A 354 2.15 11.48 5.69
C ASP A 354 1.56 10.06 5.61
N MET A 355 1.06 9.67 4.43
CA MET A 355 0.64 8.31 4.15
C MET A 355 1.82 7.32 4.24
N PHE A 356 2.98 7.65 3.67
CA PHE A 356 4.19 6.83 3.79
C PHE A 356 4.60 6.69 5.26
N LYS A 357 4.62 7.79 6.02
CA LYS A 357 4.92 7.80 7.45
C LYS A 357 4.00 6.85 8.23
N THR A 358 2.69 6.99 8.06
CA THR A 358 1.69 6.14 8.74
C THR A 358 1.86 4.66 8.43
N ASN A 359 2.16 4.31 7.18
CA ASN A 359 2.40 2.92 6.79
C ASN A 359 3.75 2.39 7.32
N LEU A 360 4.79 3.23 7.36
CA LEU A 360 6.07 2.85 7.95
C LEU A 360 5.93 2.58 9.46
N GLU A 361 5.20 3.43 10.17
CA GLU A 361 4.85 3.25 11.59
C GLU A 361 4.10 1.92 11.82
N TYR A 362 3.17 1.56 10.92
CA TYR A 362 2.50 0.26 10.97
C TYR A 362 3.48 -0.91 10.81
N LEU A 363 4.41 -0.83 9.86
CA LEU A 363 5.46 -1.85 9.67
C LEU A 363 6.38 -1.95 10.88
N ILE A 364 6.77 -0.81 11.47
CA ILE A 364 7.61 -0.71 12.66
C ILE A 364 6.94 -1.41 13.85
N THR A 365 5.65 -1.21 14.07
CA THR A 365 4.89 -1.84 15.16
C THR A 365 4.95 -3.38 15.09
N ASN A 366 5.08 -3.95 13.88
CA ASN A 366 5.15 -5.39 13.66
C ASN A 366 6.58 -5.93 13.59
N SER A 367 7.60 -5.09 13.74
CA SER A 367 9.01 -5.49 13.68
C SER A 367 9.52 -6.00 15.03
N LYS A 368 10.44 -6.98 14.97
CA LYS A 368 11.20 -7.47 16.14
C LYS A 368 12.53 -6.75 16.33
N ALA A 369 12.95 -5.95 15.35
CA ALA A 369 14.18 -5.18 15.41
C ALA A 369 14.01 -3.94 16.30
N LYS A 370 15.13 -3.43 16.83
CA LYS A 370 15.18 -2.08 17.39
C LYS A 370 15.39 -1.07 16.26
N ILE A 371 14.50 -0.09 16.18
CA ILE A 371 14.46 0.83 15.05
C ILE A 371 14.78 2.23 15.55
N TYR A 372 15.75 2.85 14.89
CA TYR A 372 16.25 4.17 15.26
C TYR A 372 16.03 5.15 14.10
N ASN A 373 15.43 6.28 14.41
CA ASN A 373 15.42 7.42 13.51
C ASN A 373 16.59 8.33 13.86
N VAL A 374 17.62 8.30 13.03
CA VAL A 374 18.85 9.10 13.21
C VAL A 374 18.96 10.17 12.12
N THR A 375 17.81 10.55 11.55
CA THR A 375 17.68 11.56 10.50
C THR A 375 18.06 12.96 11.01
N GLU A 376 17.86 13.23 12.30
CA GLU A 376 18.15 14.53 12.96
C GLU A 376 17.43 15.70 12.28
N GLY A 377 16.22 15.46 11.79
CA GLY A 377 15.34 16.41 11.13
C GLY A 377 14.10 15.75 10.57
N GLY A 378 13.25 16.53 9.91
CA GLY A 378 12.03 16.05 9.29
C GLY A 378 10.92 15.71 10.26
N ALA A 379 10.01 14.82 9.84
CA ALA A 379 8.88 14.36 10.61
C ALA A 379 9.28 13.33 11.67
N ARG A 380 8.60 13.36 12.82
CA ARG A 380 8.66 12.28 13.80
C ARG A 380 8.02 11.02 13.22
N ILE A 381 8.69 9.89 13.37
CA ILE A 381 8.19 8.56 12.99
C ILE A 381 7.91 7.78 14.29
N GLU A 382 6.65 7.52 14.58
CA GLU A 382 6.25 6.82 15.79
C GLU A 382 6.79 5.38 15.83
N GLY A 383 7.13 4.91 17.03
CA GLY A 383 7.72 3.58 17.21
C GLY A 383 9.22 3.51 16.99
N THR A 384 9.87 4.60 16.59
CA THR A 384 11.34 4.70 16.48
C THR A 384 11.97 5.32 17.73
N ILE A 385 13.24 4.97 17.97
CA ILE A 385 14.08 5.61 18.97
C ILE A 385 14.85 6.74 18.26
N GLU A 386 14.58 7.98 18.62
CA GLU A 386 15.27 9.14 18.06
C GLU A 386 16.61 9.37 18.80
N LYS A 387 17.71 9.35 18.06
CA LYS A 387 19.07 9.60 18.57
C LYS A 387 19.91 10.31 17.52
N PRO A 388 20.91 11.11 17.92
CA PRO A 388 21.92 11.63 16.98
C PRO A 388 22.67 10.49 16.29
N PHE A 389 22.96 10.64 14.99
CA PHE A 389 23.65 9.61 14.23
C PHE A 389 25.06 9.32 14.79
N LYS A 390 25.75 10.34 15.31
CA LYS A 390 27.06 10.19 15.97
C LYS A 390 26.99 9.22 17.15
N GLU A 391 25.97 9.32 17.99
CA GLU A 391 25.81 8.41 19.15
C GLU A 391 25.61 6.96 18.69
N ILE A 392 24.83 6.74 17.63
CA ILE A 392 24.65 5.41 17.05
C ILE A 392 25.97 4.85 16.52
N CYS A 393 26.78 5.66 15.85
CA CYS A 393 28.08 5.23 15.36
C CYS A 393 28.98 4.80 16.53
N GLU A 394 29.03 5.59 17.61
CA GLU A 394 29.84 5.31 18.80
C GLU A 394 29.31 4.12 19.63
N GLU A 395 28.02 3.84 19.60
CA GLU A 395 27.41 2.75 20.36
C GLU A 395 27.43 1.41 19.60
N PHE A 396 27.02 1.41 18.32
CA PHE A 396 26.72 0.20 17.54
C PHE A 396 27.71 -0.10 16.41
N LEU A 397 28.48 0.89 15.93
CA LEU A 397 29.31 0.76 14.71
C LEU A 397 30.81 0.85 15.01
N LYS A 398 31.26 0.30 16.14
CA LYS A 398 32.67 0.40 16.61
C LYS A 398 33.63 -0.44 15.77
N GLU A 399 33.15 -1.58 15.28
CA GLU A 399 34.00 -2.57 14.62
C GLU A 399 33.63 -2.70 13.16
N LYS A 400 34.61 -2.92 12.30
CA LYS A 400 34.39 -3.27 10.91
C LYS A 400 33.69 -4.61 10.81
N ILE A 401 32.78 -4.73 9.86
CA ILE A 401 32.10 -5.98 9.55
C ILE A 401 32.64 -6.57 8.25
N GLU A 402 32.67 -7.90 8.19
CA GLU A 402 32.99 -8.58 6.95
C GLU A 402 31.82 -8.43 5.95
N LYS A 403 32.11 -7.84 4.78
CA LYS A 403 31.14 -7.61 3.70
C LYS A 403 31.31 -8.56 2.52
N ASP A 404 31.92 -9.72 2.77
CA ASP A 404 32.01 -10.78 1.76
C ASP A 404 30.72 -11.61 1.76
N PHE A 405 29.70 -11.03 1.11
CA PHE A 405 28.39 -11.66 1.03
C PHE A 405 28.41 -12.87 0.09
N PRO A 406 27.80 -13.99 0.49
CA PRO A 406 27.70 -15.19 -0.35
C PRO A 406 27.13 -14.89 -1.75
N ILE A 407 27.75 -15.51 -2.75
CA ILE A 407 27.30 -15.42 -4.14
C ILE A 407 25.94 -16.12 -4.28
N LEU A 408 25.02 -15.45 -4.93
CA LEU A 408 23.69 -16.00 -5.22
C LEU A 408 23.70 -16.75 -6.54
N GLU A 409 23.07 -17.91 -6.55
CA GLU A 409 22.96 -18.74 -7.74
C GLU A 409 21.74 -18.36 -8.58
N ASN A 410 21.95 -18.26 -9.90
CA ASN A 410 20.86 -18.05 -10.85
C ASN A 410 19.98 -19.32 -10.96
N PHE A 411 18.76 -19.13 -11.44
CA PHE A 411 17.95 -20.27 -11.87
C PHE A 411 18.67 -21.06 -12.97
N THR A 412 18.58 -22.37 -12.88
CA THR A 412 19.11 -23.26 -13.94
C THR A 412 18.34 -23.01 -15.25
N PRO A 413 18.99 -23.23 -16.41
CA PRO A 413 18.32 -23.09 -17.70
C PRO A 413 17.02 -23.90 -17.80
N ASP A 414 17.01 -25.13 -17.27
CA ASP A 414 15.84 -26.00 -17.29
C ASP A 414 14.68 -25.43 -16.45
N LYS A 415 14.95 -24.94 -15.25
CA LYS A 415 13.93 -24.25 -14.43
C LYS A 415 13.40 -22.99 -15.10
N LYS A 416 14.29 -22.19 -15.71
CA LYS A 416 13.88 -21.02 -16.47
C LYS A 416 12.90 -21.38 -17.58
N GLN A 417 13.21 -22.44 -18.36
CA GLN A 417 12.35 -22.92 -19.44
C GLN A 417 11.01 -23.43 -18.92
N GLU A 418 11.02 -24.21 -17.83
CA GLU A 418 9.80 -24.69 -17.19
C GLU A 418 8.88 -23.53 -16.76
N TYR A 419 9.43 -22.52 -16.09
CA TYR A 419 8.64 -21.37 -15.66
C TYR A 419 8.14 -20.50 -16.82
N LEU A 420 8.91 -20.34 -17.89
CA LEU A 420 8.46 -19.65 -19.10
C LEU A 420 7.29 -20.39 -19.77
N LEU A 421 7.35 -21.70 -19.88
CA LEU A 421 6.25 -22.52 -20.41
C LEU A 421 5.00 -22.40 -19.53
N LYS A 422 5.15 -22.52 -18.21
CA LYS A 422 4.04 -22.30 -17.26
C LYS A 422 3.41 -20.92 -17.42
N THR A 423 4.23 -19.90 -17.57
CA THR A 423 3.75 -18.52 -17.80
C THR A 423 2.97 -18.42 -19.10
N TYR A 424 3.47 -19.01 -20.19
CA TYR A 424 2.78 -19.02 -21.47
C TYR A 424 1.40 -19.68 -21.41
N HIS A 425 1.30 -20.89 -20.79
CA HIS A 425 0.02 -21.57 -20.65
C HIS A 425 -0.96 -20.81 -19.74
N LYS A 426 -0.47 -20.16 -18.69
CA LYS A 426 -1.30 -19.30 -17.84
C LYS A 426 -1.80 -18.06 -18.57
N LEU A 427 -1.00 -17.49 -19.50
CA LEU A 427 -1.46 -16.41 -20.37
C LEU A 427 -2.60 -16.86 -21.28
N ILE A 428 -2.51 -18.06 -21.88
CA ILE A 428 -3.60 -18.60 -22.69
C ILE A 428 -4.88 -18.73 -21.86
N LYS A 429 -4.79 -19.35 -20.69
CA LYS A 429 -5.93 -19.51 -19.80
C LYS A 429 -6.52 -18.16 -19.38
N LEU A 430 -5.68 -17.18 -19.11
CA LEU A 430 -6.14 -15.84 -18.73
C LEU A 430 -6.91 -15.15 -19.86
N LEU A 431 -6.47 -15.32 -21.10
CA LEU A 431 -7.18 -14.81 -22.29
C LEU A 431 -8.56 -15.48 -22.45
N GLU A 432 -8.64 -16.81 -22.24
CA GLU A 432 -9.92 -17.54 -22.24
C GLU A 432 -10.87 -17.04 -21.12
N ASP A 433 -10.34 -16.79 -19.92
CA ASP A 433 -11.13 -16.24 -18.83
C ASP A 433 -11.64 -14.83 -19.14
N ILE A 434 -10.80 -13.96 -19.74
CA ILE A 434 -11.20 -12.62 -20.17
C ILE A 434 -12.36 -12.70 -21.17
N GLU A 435 -12.28 -13.57 -22.18
CA GLU A 435 -13.37 -13.75 -23.16
C GLU A 435 -14.68 -14.13 -22.49
N LYS A 436 -14.64 -15.06 -21.51
CA LYS A 436 -15.82 -15.44 -20.73
C LYS A 436 -16.42 -14.27 -19.95
N TYR A 437 -15.58 -13.47 -19.27
CA TYR A 437 -16.03 -12.30 -18.53
C TYR A 437 -16.58 -11.20 -19.46
N LEU A 438 -15.95 -10.93 -20.59
CA LEU A 438 -16.45 -9.98 -21.59
C LEU A 438 -17.87 -10.37 -22.05
N LYS A 439 -18.09 -11.64 -22.37
CA LYS A 439 -19.40 -12.15 -22.77
C LYS A 439 -20.43 -12.04 -21.65
N LYS A 440 -20.05 -12.39 -20.41
CA LYS A 440 -20.92 -12.28 -19.25
C LYS A 440 -21.38 -10.85 -19.02
N TYR A 441 -20.46 -9.90 -18.94
CA TYR A 441 -20.80 -8.50 -18.66
C TYR A 441 -21.54 -7.82 -19.80
N GLN A 442 -21.27 -8.21 -21.06
CA GLN A 442 -22.09 -7.76 -22.20
C GLN A 442 -23.54 -8.23 -22.06
N ASN A 443 -23.78 -9.46 -21.65
CA ASN A 443 -25.13 -9.97 -21.42
C ASN A 443 -25.86 -9.23 -20.29
N ILE A 444 -25.15 -8.90 -19.19
CA ILE A 444 -25.70 -8.10 -18.09
C ILE A 444 -26.12 -6.71 -18.58
N ILE A 445 -25.26 -6.03 -19.32
CA ILE A 445 -25.55 -4.70 -19.89
C ILE A 445 -26.76 -4.77 -20.83
N ASN A 446 -26.83 -5.78 -21.69
CA ASN A 446 -27.93 -5.98 -22.61
C ASN A 446 -29.26 -6.21 -21.84
N PHE A 447 -29.22 -6.99 -20.75
CA PHE A 447 -30.39 -7.19 -19.90
C PHE A 447 -30.87 -5.88 -19.28
N ILE A 448 -29.97 -5.09 -18.69
CA ILE A 448 -30.31 -3.80 -18.06
C ILE A 448 -30.92 -2.83 -19.09
N ASN A 449 -30.33 -2.74 -20.29
CA ASN A 449 -30.76 -1.82 -21.33
C ASN A 449 -32.14 -2.21 -21.95
N ASN A 450 -32.47 -3.49 -21.97
CA ASN A 450 -33.71 -4.00 -22.54
C ASN A 450 -34.85 -4.14 -21.51
N SER A 451 -34.55 -4.01 -20.22
CA SER A 451 -35.52 -4.09 -19.14
C SER A 451 -36.35 -2.80 -19.06
N SER A 452 -37.66 -2.94 -19.14
CA SER A 452 -38.60 -1.83 -18.98
C SER A 452 -39.05 -1.60 -17.53
N ASP A 453 -38.84 -2.58 -16.64
CA ASP A 453 -39.22 -2.53 -15.23
C ASP A 453 -37.99 -2.35 -14.32
N ALA A 454 -37.97 -1.20 -13.64
CA ALA A 454 -36.89 -0.88 -12.72
C ALA A 454 -36.81 -1.85 -11.52
N ASN A 455 -37.92 -2.41 -11.05
CA ASN A 455 -37.94 -3.33 -9.90
C ASN A 455 -37.29 -4.67 -10.29
N ILE A 456 -37.63 -5.18 -11.49
CA ILE A 456 -36.98 -6.40 -12.02
C ILE A 456 -35.48 -6.19 -12.18
N THR A 457 -35.10 -5.03 -12.70
CA THR A 457 -33.66 -4.69 -12.85
C THR A 457 -32.96 -4.60 -11.50
N LEU A 458 -33.55 -3.98 -10.49
CA LEU A 458 -32.99 -3.90 -9.14
C LEU A 458 -32.84 -5.27 -8.51
N GLN A 459 -33.86 -6.12 -8.57
CA GLN A 459 -33.78 -7.48 -8.06
C GLN A 459 -32.67 -8.27 -8.74
N TYR A 460 -32.56 -8.18 -10.06
CA TYR A 460 -31.47 -8.82 -10.80
C TYR A 460 -30.09 -8.34 -10.35
N LEU A 461 -29.91 -7.02 -10.14
CA LEU A 461 -28.64 -6.45 -9.66
C LEU A 461 -28.30 -6.88 -8.23
N ASP A 462 -29.30 -7.03 -7.36
CA ASP A 462 -29.10 -7.46 -5.96
C ASP A 462 -28.70 -8.95 -5.87
N GLU A 463 -29.06 -9.77 -6.86
CA GLU A 463 -28.69 -11.18 -6.96
C GLU A 463 -27.28 -11.40 -7.56
N LEU A 464 -26.68 -10.38 -8.18
CA LEU A 464 -25.36 -10.50 -8.79
C LEU A 464 -24.23 -10.53 -7.73
N ASP A 465 -23.35 -11.51 -7.83
CA ASP A 465 -22.06 -11.45 -7.13
C ASP A 465 -21.13 -10.47 -7.89
N LEU A 466 -20.96 -9.28 -7.32
CA LEU A 466 -20.08 -8.25 -7.89
C LEU A 466 -18.59 -8.54 -7.70
N ASP A 467 -18.21 -9.49 -6.83
CA ASP A 467 -16.83 -9.94 -6.62
C ASP A 467 -16.62 -11.35 -7.19
N ASP A 468 -17.16 -11.61 -8.37
CA ASP A 468 -17.11 -12.92 -9.04
C ASP A 468 -15.73 -13.27 -9.64
N PHE A 469 -14.76 -12.37 -9.52
CA PHE A 469 -13.36 -12.58 -9.94
C PHE A 469 -12.49 -13.27 -8.87
N LYS A 470 -13.09 -13.85 -7.82
CA LYS A 470 -12.38 -14.42 -6.65
C LYS A 470 -11.29 -15.41 -7.02
N ASP A 471 -11.52 -16.18 -8.07
CA ASP A 471 -10.60 -17.23 -8.52
C ASP A 471 -9.47 -16.72 -9.44
N ASN A 472 -9.54 -15.45 -9.87
CA ASN A 472 -8.53 -14.84 -10.73
C ASN A 472 -7.91 -13.59 -10.07
N ALA A 473 -6.80 -13.80 -9.34
CA ALA A 473 -6.14 -12.74 -8.58
C ALA A 473 -5.73 -11.52 -9.45
N LEU A 474 -5.35 -11.75 -10.72
CA LEU A 474 -4.96 -10.68 -11.62
C LEU A 474 -6.17 -9.81 -12.02
N ILE A 475 -7.24 -10.42 -12.49
CA ILE A 475 -8.46 -9.68 -12.90
C ILE A 475 -9.08 -9.01 -11.68
N ARG A 476 -9.11 -9.69 -10.54
CA ARG A 476 -9.63 -9.14 -9.30
C ARG A 476 -8.89 -7.89 -8.87
N LEU A 477 -7.55 -7.89 -8.87
CA LEU A 477 -6.77 -6.72 -8.50
C LEU A 477 -6.98 -5.56 -9.49
N LEU A 478 -6.97 -5.87 -10.78
CA LEU A 478 -7.18 -4.87 -11.84
C LEU A 478 -8.52 -4.14 -11.71
N LEU A 479 -9.57 -4.86 -11.31
CA LEU A 479 -10.93 -4.33 -11.24
C LEU A 479 -11.34 -3.89 -9.83
N ALA A 480 -10.52 -4.14 -8.81
CA ALA A 480 -10.84 -3.84 -7.41
C ALA A 480 -11.20 -2.36 -7.17
N CYS A 481 -10.48 -1.45 -7.84
CA CYS A 481 -10.75 -0.01 -7.69
C CYS A 481 -12.15 0.37 -8.20
N TYR A 482 -12.67 -0.25 -9.25
CA TYR A 482 -14.01 0.02 -9.75
C TYR A 482 -15.10 -0.49 -8.80
N LEU A 483 -14.90 -1.67 -8.21
CA LEU A 483 -15.82 -2.19 -7.21
C LEU A 483 -15.83 -1.32 -5.95
N ASP A 484 -14.67 -0.88 -5.48
CA ASP A 484 -14.56 0.02 -4.34
C ASP A 484 -15.20 1.40 -4.65
N GLN A 485 -15.02 1.93 -5.86
CA GLN A 485 -15.68 3.16 -6.32
C GLN A 485 -17.22 2.99 -6.39
N LEU A 486 -17.69 1.89 -6.95
CA LEU A 486 -19.13 1.60 -6.99
C LEU A 486 -19.72 1.58 -5.58
N ARG A 487 -19.12 0.81 -4.66
CA ARG A 487 -19.55 0.74 -3.26
C ARG A 487 -19.52 2.10 -2.57
N PHE A 488 -18.46 2.88 -2.80
CA PHE A 488 -18.32 4.23 -2.28
C PHE A 488 -19.44 5.17 -2.77
N HIS A 489 -19.82 5.08 -4.04
CA HIS A 489 -20.93 5.87 -4.59
C HIS A 489 -22.28 5.38 -4.07
N LEU A 490 -22.52 4.08 -4.06
CA LEU A 490 -23.76 3.48 -3.60
C LEU A 490 -23.99 3.67 -2.10
N ALA A 491 -22.96 3.68 -1.27
CA ALA A 491 -23.08 3.83 0.18
C ALA A 491 -23.89 5.07 0.58
N LYS A 492 -23.61 6.23 -0.07
CA LYS A 492 -24.34 7.47 0.20
C LYS A 492 -25.82 7.37 -0.16
N ILE A 493 -26.13 6.69 -1.24
CA ILE A 493 -27.52 6.51 -1.71
C ILE A 493 -28.22 5.42 -0.90
N PHE A 494 -27.53 4.38 -0.50
CA PHE A 494 -28.05 3.30 0.34
C PHE A 494 -28.66 3.83 1.63
N VAL A 495 -27.98 4.74 2.33
CA VAL A 495 -28.43 5.26 3.64
C VAL A 495 -29.58 6.28 3.54
N ILE A 496 -29.97 6.73 2.34
CA ILE A 496 -31.10 7.65 2.15
C ILE A 496 -32.43 6.90 2.27
N ILE A 497 -33.31 7.38 3.15
CA ILE A 497 -34.70 6.93 3.27
C ILE A 497 -35.57 7.80 2.36
N PRO A 498 -36.14 7.26 1.27
CA PRO A 498 -37.01 8.05 0.38
C PRO A 498 -38.27 8.53 1.10
N LYS A 499 -38.58 9.81 0.94
CA LYS A 499 -39.78 10.43 1.54
C LYS A 499 -40.95 10.59 0.54
N SER A 500 -40.75 10.26 -0.73
CA SER A 500 -41.74 10.33 -1.79
C SER A 500 -41.48 9.29 -2.86
N GLN A 501 -42.52 8.97 -3.67
CA GLN A 501 -42.36 8.10 -4.83
C GLN A 501 -41.36 8.63 -5.85
N GLN A 502 -41.26 9.96 -6.01
CA GLN A 502 -40.28 10.58 -6.88
C GLN A 502 -38.86 10.30 -6.40
N MET A 503 -38.57 10.53 -5.10
CA MET A 503 -37.27 10.20 -4.52
C MET A 503 -36.92 8.71 -4.64
N GLN A 504 -37.92 7.82 -4.51
CA GLN A 504 -37.68 6.38 -4.71
C GLN A 504 -37.30 6.08 -6.16
N LYS A 505 -37.97 6.67 -7.14
CA LYS A 505 -37.60 6.52 -8.56
C LYS A 505 -36.20 7.05 -8.86
N GLU A 506 -35.86 8.21 -8.33
CA GLU A 506 -34.52 8.79 -8.51
C GLU A 506 -33.42 7.93 -7.87
N LYS A 507 -33.69 7.40 -6.67
CA LYS A 507 -32.79 6.45 -5.99
C LYS A 507 -32.57 5.19 -6.84
N SER A 508 -33.64 4.59 -7.35
CA SER A 508 -33.59 3.40 -8.21
C SER A 508 -32.81 3.66 -9.50
N LYS A 509 -33.09 4.80 -10.16
CA LYS A 509 -32.39 5.19 -11.40
C LYS A 509 -30.90 5.39 -11.15
N PHE A 510 -30.54 6.07 -10.07
CA PHE A 510 -29.14 6.26 -9.70
C PHE A 510 -28.43 4.92 -9.45
N TRP A 511 -29.09 4.00 -8.75
CA TRP A 511 -28.57 2.66 -8.46
C TRP A 511 -28.28 1.88 -9.73
N ILE A 512 -29.26 1.81 -10.64
CA ILE A 512 -29.13 1.12 -11.93
C ILE A 512 -28.01 1.73 -12.78
N ASN A 513 -27.98 3.07 -12.92
CA ASN A 513 -26.96 3.75 -13.72
C ASN A 513 -25.56 3.52 -13.18
N SER A 514 -25.37 3.55 -11.85
CA SER A 514 -24.05 3.30 -11.24
C SER A 514 -23.55 1.89 -11.52
N HIS A 515 -24.41 0.89 -11.51
CA HIS A 515 -24.06 -0.47 -11.89
C HIS A 515 -23.75 -0.59 -13.38
N LEU A 516 -24.52 0.09 -14.24
CA LEU A 516 -24.28 0.09 -15.68
C LEU A 516 -22.90 0.68 -16.01
N GLU A 517 -22.55 1.83 -15.43
CA GLU A 517 -21.23 2.44 -15.56
C GLU A 517 -20.11 1.49 -15.08
N TYR A 518 -20.31 0.84 -13.96
CA TYR A 518 -19.37 -0.15 -13.43
C TYR A 518 -19.11 -1.29 -14.42
N PHE A 519 -20.17 -1.90 -14.99
CA PHE A 519 -20.03 -2.99 -15.97
C PHE A 519 -19.38 -2.51 -17.28
N GLN A 520 -19.67 -1.29 -17.72
CA GLN A 520 -19.02 -0.69 -18.89
C GLN A 520 -17.52 -0.49 -18.67
N LEU A 521 -17.12 -0.01 -17.48
CA LEU A 521 -15.70 0.16 -17.11
C LEU A 521 -14.98 -1.19 -17.07
N ILE A 522 -15.61 -2.25 -16.56
CA ILE A 522 -15.06 -3.61 -16.60
C ILE A 522 -14.77 -4.03 -18.04
N ILE A 523 -15.74 -3.90 -18.96
CA ILE A 523 -15.55 -4.30 -20.37
C ILE A 523 -14.42 -3.53 -21.01
N ILE A 524 -14.37 -2.21 -20.84
CA ILE A 524 -13.32 -1.36 -21.41
C ILE A 524 -11.94 -1.81 -20.91
N THR A 525 -11.84 -2.10 -19.62
CA THR A 525 -10.58 -2.47 -18.99
C THR A 525 -10.12 -3.87 -19.38
N LEU A 526 -11.04 -4.84 -19.43
CA LEU A 526 -10.72 -6.19 -19.87
C LEU A 526 -10.27 -6.23 -21.35
N LYS A 527 -10.86 -5.41 -22.23
CA LYS A 527 -10.39 -5.27 -23.61
C LYS A 527 -8.97 -4.70 -23.71
N LYS A 528 -8.62 -3.72 -22.86
CA LYS A 528 -7.25 -3.19 -22.80
C LYS A 528 -6.27 -4.26 -22.31
N LEU A 529 -6.64 -5.00 -21.27
CA LEU A 529 -5.84 -6.11 -20.76
C LEU A 529 -5.64 -7.19 -21.82
N GLU A 530 -6.70 -7.57 -22.55
CA GLU A 530 -6.63 -8.54 -23.65
C GLU A 530 -5.57 -8.17 -24.68
N ILE A 531 -5.55 -6.91 -25.13
CA ILE A 531 -4.55 -6.40 -26.09
C ILE A 531 -3.13 -6.55 -25.54
N ILE A 532 -2.90 -6.14 -24.28
CA ILE A 532 -1.59 -6.28 -23.63
C ILE A 532 -1.16 -7.75 -23.62
N LEU A 533 -2.04 -8.64 -23.17
CA LEU A 533 -1.73 -10.06 -23.01
C LEU A 533 -1.50 -10.77 -24.35
N LEU A 534 -2.21 -10.38 -25.42
CA LEU A 534 -1.97 -10.90 -26.76
C LEU A 534 -0.55 -10.53 -27.25
N ASN A 535 -0.14 -9.28 -27.05
CA ASN A 535 1.21 -8.83 -27.40
C ASN A 535 2.28 -9.60 -26.59
N LYS A 536 2.08 -9.74 -25.28
CA LYS A 536 3.04 -10.45 -24.42
C LYS A 536 3.03 -11.97 -24.63
N LYS A 537 1.91 -12.55 -25.06
CA LYS A 537 1.85 -13.95 -25.51
C LYS A 537 2.75 -14.16 -26.73
N CYS A 538 2.72 -13.27 -27.73
CA CYS A 538 3.62 -13.33 -28.88
C CYS A 538 5.08 -13.19 -28.43
N PHE A 539 5.40 -12.21 -27.59
CA PHE A 539 6.74 -11.99 -27.04
C PHE A 539 7.30 -13.24 -26.34
N ILE A 540 6.54 -13.86 -25.41
CA ILE A 540 6.99 -15.05 -24.70
C ILE A 540 7.10 -16.25 -25.65
N LYS A 541 6.19 -16.38 -26.62
CA LYS A 541 6.25 -17.41 -27.65
C LYS A 541 7.54 -17.34 -28.44
N ASP A 542 7.96 -16.14 -28.85
CA ASP A 542 9.20 -15.94 -29.60
C ASP A 542 10.44 -16.37 -28.79
N ILE A 543 10.43 -16.10 -27.48
CA ILE A 543 11.50 -16.55 -26.57
C ILE A 543 11.52 -18.07 -26.46
N LEU A 544 10.35 -18.72 -26.33
CA LEU A 544 10.23 -20.17 -26.25
C LEU A 544 10.68 -20.85 -27.56
N THR A 545 10.33 -20.27 -28.72
CA THR A 545 10.76 -20.74 -30.03
C THR A 545 12.28 -20.67 -30.17
N LYS A 546 12.91 -19.55 -29.78
CA LYS A 546 14.38 -19.40 -29.78
C LYS A 546 15.07 -20.42 -28.86
N ASN A 547 14.39 -20.96 -27.88
CA ASN A 547 14.89 -21.99 -26.97
C ASN A 547 14.48 -23.42 -27.40
N ASN A 548 13.99 -23.64 -28.63
CA ASN A 548 13.57 -24.93 -29.17
C ASN A 548 12.43 -25.62 -28.39
N LEU A 549 11.52 -24.84 -27.80
CA LEU A 549 10.39 -25.34 -27.00
C LEU A 549 9.04 -25.32 -27.74
N GLU A 550 9.04 -25.17 -29.08
CA GLU A 550 7.82 -25.09 -29.88
C GLU A 550 6.89 -26.28 -29.73
N LYS A 551 7.44 -27.48 -29.55
CA LYS A 551 6.64 -28.72 -29.36
C LYS A 551 5.73 -28.68 -28.14
N TYR A 552 6.07 -27.85 -27.14
CA TYR A 552 5.28 -27.70 -25.90
C TYR A 552 4.27 -26.55 -25.97
N ILE A 553 4.35 -25.70 -27.02
CA ILE A 553 3.42 -24.59 -27.26
C ILE A 553 2.14 -25.08 -27.96
N LYS A 554 2.23 -26.15 -28.74
CA LYS A 554 1.13 -26.69 -29.57
C LYS A 554 0.13 -27.59 -28.84
N LYS A 555 0.31 -27.78 -27.54
CA LYS A 555 -0.65 -28.47 -26.67
C LYS A 555 -1.42 -27.48 -25.82
#